data_7f482370736da046eddc246515096cfb
#
_entry.id   7f482370736da046eddc246515096cfb
#
_cell.length_a   1.000
_cell.length_b   1.000
_cell.length_c   1.000
_cell.angle_alpha   90.00
_cell.angle_beta   90.00
_cell.angle_gamma   90.00
#
_symmetry.space_group_name_H-M   'P 1'
#
loop_
_entity.id
_entity.type
_entity.pdbx_description
1 polymer ?
#
loop_
_entity_poly.entity_id
_entity_poly.type
_entity_poly.pdbx_seq_one_letter_code
_entity_poly.pdbx_strand_id
1 'polypeptide(L)'
;MVLPILYSFRRCPYAMRARMSIVRSGFQVEHREVLLRDRPTHMMKISPKGTVPVLLLPDGTVIEESLEIMEHVLSWDLTENEREWVRRNDVEFKFHLDRYKYPNRYDDIDELEQRAAACKFIESLEGEIPDGNLSDAIFPFIRQFANHNREWFDGQNWPNVHQWLAANLESEEFSECMIKYKQWVPNY
;
A
#
# COMPACT_ATOMS: atom_id res chain seq x y z
N MET A 1 -16.47 -16.60 -17.61
CA MET A 1 -15.18 -16.82 -16.91
C MET A 1 -15.36 -16.27 -15.51
N VAL A 2 -15.00 -17.01 -14.47
CA VAL A 2 -15.08 -16.53 -13.08
C VAL A 2 -13.89 -15.61 -12.86
N LEU A 3 -14.13 -14.39 -12.41
CA LEU A 3 -13.04 -13.45 -12.09
C LEU A 3 -12.43 -13.78 -10.71
N PRO A 4 -11.12 -13.56 -10.51
CA PRO A 4 -10.52 -13.48 -9.19
C PRO A 4 -11.22 -12.43 -8.33
N ILE A 5 -11.25 -12.64 -7.01
CA ILE A 5 -11.89 -11.73 -6.06
C ILE A 5 -10.81 -10.98 -5.29
N LEU A 6 -10.84 -9.65 -5.30
CA LEU A 6 -9.97 -8.80 -4.49
C LEU A 6 -10.75 -8.19 -3.32
N TYR A 7 -10.46 -8.62 -2.10
CA TYR A 7 -10.89 -7.91 -0.90
C TYR A 7 -9.92 -6.77 -0.60
N SER A 8 -10.44 -5.55 -0.49
CA SER A 8 -9.62 -4.36 -0.41
C SER A 8 -10.25 -3.30 0.50
N PHE A 9 -9.42 -2.42 1.03
CA PHE A 9 -9.84 -1.20 1.72
C PHE A 9 -9.13 0.00 1.10
N ARG A 10 -9.89 0.95 0.58
CA ARG A 10 -9.39 2.07 -0.24
C ARG A 10 -8.22 2.84 0.36
N ARG A 11 -8.21 3.05 1.69
CA ARG A 11 -7.22 3.87 2.38
C ARG A 11 -6.01 3.10 2.92
N CYS A 12 -6.00 1.78 2.83
CA CYS A 12 -4.88 0.95 3.29
C CYS A 12 -3.73 1.02 2.27
N PRO A 13 -2.50 1.39 2.65
CA PRO A 13 -1.38 1.49 1.71
C PRO A 13 -1.01 0.13 1.10
N TYR A 14 -1.09 -0.96 1.84
CA TYR A 14 -0.90 -2.31 1.32
C TYR A 14 -1.95 -2.68 0.25
N ALA A 15 -3.24 -2.40 0.53
CA ALA A 15 -4.29 -2.63 -0.45
C ALA A 15 -4.19 -1.68 -1.66
N MET A 16 -3.62 -0.49 -1.46
CA MET A 16 -3.41 0.51 -2.52
C MET A 16 -2.36 0.02 -3.52
N ARG A 17 -1.18 -0.45 -3.05
CA ARG A 17 -0.15 -0.96 -3.96
C ARG A 17 -0.62 -2.19 -4.76
N ALA A 18 -1.39 -3.09 -4.15
CA ALA A 18 -1.99 -4.21 -4.87
C ALA A 18 -2.99 -3.76 -5.95
N ARG A 19 -3.81 -2.73 -5.67
CA ARG A 19 -4.71 -2.17 -6.68
C ARG A 19 -3.98 -1.46 -7.81
N MET A 20 -2.93 -0.69 -7.51
CA MET A 20 -2.12 -0.04 -8.54
C MET A 20 -1.49 -1.07 -9.47
N SER A 21 -0.95 -2.16 -8.94
CA SER A 21 -0.39 -3.25 -9.74
C SER A 21 -1.44 -3.96 -10.61
N ILE A 22 -2.66 -4.14 -10.10
CA ILE A 22 -3.79 -4.69 -10.84
C ILE A 22 -4.17 -3.77 -12.02
N VAL A 23 -4.24 -2.46 -11.79
CA VAL A 23 -4.48 -1.48 -12.87
C VAL A 23 -3.36 -1.53 -13.91
N ARG A 24 -2.11 -1.45 -13.47
CA ARG A 24 -0.93 -1.47 -14.37
C ARG A 24 -0.84 -2.73 -15.23
N SER A 25 -1.16 -3.89 -14.66
CA SER A 25 -1.12 -5.17 -15.38
C SER A 25 -2.33 -5.40 -16.29
N GLY A 26 -3.42 -4.65 -16.11
CA GLY A 26 -4.72 -4.93 -16.74
C GLY A 26 -5.40 -6.20 -16.21
N PHE A 27 -4.94 -6.75 -15.08
CA PHE A 27 -5.51 -7.95 -14.46
C PHE A 27 -6.93 -7.69 -13.98
N GLN A 28 -7.89 -8.49 -14.44
CA GLN A 28 -9.30 -8.28 -14.13
C GLN A 28 -9.69 -8.96 -12.82
N VAL A 29 -10.38 -8.22 -11.93
CA VAL A 29 -10.86 -8.73 -10.65
C VAL A 29 -12.30 -8.29 -10.36
N GLU A 30 -13.01 -9.09 -9.56
CA GLU A 30 -14.19 -8.62 -8.82
C GLU A 30 -13.71 -7.88 -7.57
N HIS A 31 -13.82 -6.54 -7.58
CA HIS A 31 -13.44 -5.71 -6.43
C HIS A 31 -14.48 -5.78 -5.32
N ARG A 32 -14.06 -6.13 -4.12
CA ARG A 32 -14.88 -6.17 -2.90
C ARG A 32 -14.32 -5.20 -1.87
N GLU A 33 -14.87 -3.98 -1.82
CA GLU A 33 -14.50 -2.99 -0.79
C GLU A 33 -15.02 -3.42 0.57
N VAL A 34 -14.14 -3.49 1.56
CA VAL A 34 -14.48 -3.94 2.92
C VAL A 34 -14.37 -2.81 3.94
N LEU A 35 -15.16 -2.90 5.01
CA LEU A 35 -14.94 -2.11 6.22
C LEU A 35 -14.13 -2.96 7.21
N LEU A 36 -13.00 -2.43 7.70
CA LEU A 36 -12.13 -3.18 8.63
C LEU A 36 -12.78 -3.49 9.98
N ARG A 37 -13.86 -2.78 10.34
CA ARG A 37 -14.68 -3.05 11.54
C ARG A 37 -15.80 -4.07 11.31
N ASP A 38 -16.08 -4.40 10.04
CA ASP A 38 -17.18 -5.28 9.62
C ASP A 38 -16.71 -6.10 8.41
N ARG A 39 -15.85 -7.09 8.69
CA ARG A 39 -15.25 -7.91 7.66
C ARG A 39 -16.20 -9.00 7.19
N PRO A 40 -16.34 -9.24 5.87
CA PRO A 40 -17.21 -10.29 5.36
C PRO A 40 -16.81 -11.68 5.86
N THR A 41 -17.79 -12.49 6.26
CA THR A 41 -17.55 -13.85 6.76
C THR A 41 -16.77 -14.72 5.76
N HIS A 42 -17.03 -14.56 4.46
CA HIS A 42 -16.30 -15.28 3.42
C HIS A 42 -14.81 -14.90 3.44
N MET A 43 -14.48 -13.60 3.52
CA MET A 43 -13.08 -13.15 3.65
C MET A 43 -12.41 -13.77 4.88
N MET A 44 -13.09 -13.75 6.03
CA MET A 44 -12.55 -14.29 7.28
C MET A 44 -12.33 -15.81 7.26
N LYS A 45 -13.10 -16.55 6.42
CA LYS A 45 -12.91 -17.99 6.22
C LYS A 45 -11.66 -18.33 5.41
N ILE A 46 -11.36 -17.53 4.39
CA ILE A 46 -10.21 -17.76 3.49
C ILE A 46 -8.91 -17.10 3.99
N SER A 47 -9.04 -16.04 4.79
CA SER A 47 -7.93 -15.27 5.37
C SER A 47 -8.25 -14.91 6.83
N PRO A 48 -8.02 -15.83 7.79
CA PRO A 48 -8.39 -15.63 9.20
C PRO A 48 -7.68 -14.47 9.89
N LYS A 49 -6.49 -14.05 9.40
CA LYS A 49 -5.80 -12.86 9.92
C LYS A 49 -6.58 -11.55 9.69
N GLY A 50 -7.54 -11.55 8.75
CA GLY A 50 -8.47 -10.44 8.53
C GLY A 50 -7.82 -9.14 8.07
N THR A 51 -6.64 -9.20 7.48
CA THR A 51 -5.96 -8.05 6.86
C THR A 51 -6.37 -7.90 5.40
N VAL A 52 -6.10 -6.73 4.83
CA VAL A 52 -6.27 -6.46 3.41
C VAL A 52 -4.97 -5.95 2.80
N PRO A 53 -4.70 -6.25 1.51
CA PRO A 53 -5.55 -6.93 0.53
C PRO A 53 -5.59 -8.45 0.71
N VAL A 54 -6.60 -9.11 0.11
CA VAL A 54 -6.64 -10.56 -0.10
C VAL A 54 -7.12 -10.80 -1.53
N LEU A 55 -6.38 -11.58 -2.30
CA LEU A 55 -6.74 -12.00 -3.65
C LEU A 55 -7.07 -13.49 -3.63
N LEU A 56 -8.31 -13.84 -4.02
CA LEU A 56 -8.76 -15.21 -4.21
C LEU A 56 -8.84 -15.51 -5.71
N LEU A 57 -8.05 -16.48 -6.17
CA LEU A 57 -8.06 -16.92 -7.56
C LEU A 57 -9.20 -17.92 -7.82
N PRO A 58 -9.63 -18.13 -9.10
CA PRO A 58 -10.72 -19.04 -9.44
C PRO A 58 -10.48 -20.51 -9.09
N ASP A 59 -9.22 -20.93 -8.97
CA ASP A 59 -8.83 -22.28 -8.56
C ASP A 59 -8.84 -22.48 -7.03
N GLY A 60 -9.17 -21.43 -6.26
CA GLY A 60 -9.22 -21.45 -4.80
C GLY A 60 -7.91 -21.01 -4.13
N THR A 61 -6.88 -20.68 -4.88
CA THR A 61 -5.62 -20.12 -4.34
C THR A 61 -5.88 -18.79 -3.69
N VAL A 62 -5.35 -18.57 -2.47
CA VAL A 62 -5.46 -17.32 -1.71
C VAL A 62 -4.08 -16.68 -1.59
N ILE A 63 -3.96 -15.42 -2.01
CA ILE A 63 -2.76 -14.60 -1.87
C ILE A 63 -3.09 -13.48 -0.88
N GLU A 64 -2.39 -13.44 0.26
CA GLU A 64 -2.73 -12.55 1.37
C GLU A 64 -1.77 -11.37 1.54
N GLU A 65 -0.55 -11.48 1.01
CA GLU A 65 0.43 -10.40 1.10
C GLU A 65 0.37 -9.51 -0.15
N SER A 66 0.36 -8.21 0.09
CA SER A 66 0.23 -7.25 -1.02
C SER A 66 1.41 -7.29 -2.00
N LEU A 67 2.62 -7.63 -1.53
CA LEU A 67 3.77 -7.81 -2.40
C LEU A 67 3.60 -9.06 -3.29
N GLU A 68 3.16 -10.18 -2.71
CA GLU A 68 2.89 -11.42 -3.46
C GLU A 68 1.79 -11.21 -4.52
N ILE A 69 0.78 -10.38 -4.22
CA ILE A 69 -0.23 -9.99 -5.22
C ILE A 69 0.44 -9.21 -6.36
N MET A 70 1.33 -8.26 -6.06
CA MET A 70 2.07 -7.52 -7.09
C MET A 70 2.92 -8.45 -7.94
N GLU A 71 3.72 -9.34 -7.33
CA GLU A 71 4.55 -10.34 -8.03
C GLU A 71 3.67 -11.18 -8.97
N HIS A 72 2.52 -11.64 -8.49
CA HIS A 72 1.60 -12.48 -9.27
C HIS A 72 1.01 -11.75 -10.49
N VAL A 73 0.42 -10.56 -10.28
CA VAL A 73 -0.32 -9.87 -11.35
C VAL A 73 0.57 -9.17 -12.36
N LEU A 74 1.80 -8.79 -11.95
CA LEU A 74 2.79 -8.13 -12.80
C LEU A 74 3.81 -9.13 -13.40
N SER A 75 3.80 -10.38 -12.97
CA SER A 75 4.90 -11.34 -13.22
C SER A 75 6.26 -10.71 -12.85
N TRP A 76 6.29 -10.02 -11.70
CA TRP A 76 7.43 -9.24 -11.25
C TRP A 76 8.37 -10.11 -10.41
N ASP A 77 9.53 -10.42 -10.97
CA ASP A 77 10.62 -11.07 -10.24
C ASP A 77 11.57 -10.00 -9.71
N LEU A 78 11.46 -9.71 -8.40
CA LEU A 78 12.23 -8.65 -7.77
C LEU A 78 13.73 -9.00 -7.76
N THR A 79 14.54 -8.04 -8.15
CA THR A 79 15.99 -8.08 -7.90
C THR A 79 16.28 -7.99 -6.39
N GLU A 80 17.51 -8.34 -5.98
CA GLU A 80 17.99 -8.21 -4.59
C GLU A 80 17.82 -6.77 -4.08
N ASN A 81 18.17 -5.78 -4.90
CA ASN A 81 18.03 -4.36 -4.54
C ASN A 81 16.57 -3.95 -4.33
N GLU A 82 15.65 -4.37 -5.21
CA GLU A 82 14.22 -4.08 -5.06
C GLU A 82 13.64 -4.74 -3.81
N ARG A 83 14.03 -5.99 -3.51
CA ARG A 83 13.63 -6.69 -2.27
C ARG A 83 14.09 -5.91 -1.03
N GLU A 84 15.31 -5.39 -1.04
CA GLU A 84 15.84 -4.60 0.07
C GLU A 84 15.09 -3.25 0.23
N TRP A 85 14.77 -2.56 -0.87
CA TRP A 85 13.93 -1.36 -0.82
C TRP A 85 12.54 -1.63 -0.22
N VAL A 86 11.88 -2.70 -0.67
CA VAL A 86 10.57 -3.10 -0.13
C VAL A 86 10.68 -3.51 1.33
N ARG A 87 11.70 -4.28 1.71
CA ARG A 87 11.94 -4.68 3.11
C ARG A 87 12.12 -3.46 4.01
N ARG A 88 12.94 -2.50 3.60
CA ARG A 88 13.16 -1.25 4.35
C ARG A 88 11.87 -0.44 4.49
N ASN A 89 11.06 -0.38 3.42
CA ASN A 89 9.77 0.28 3.47
C ASN A 89 8.79 -0.43 4.43
N ASP A 90 8.64 -1.75 4.30
CA ASP A 90 7.59 -2.51 4.99
C ASP A 90 7.93 -2.78 6.46
N VAL A 91 9.21 -2.90 6.81
CA VAL A 91 9.67 -3.23 8.15
C VAL A 91 10.13 -1.99 8.91
N GLU A 92 11.06 -1.21 8.35
CA GLU A 92 11.69 -0.10 9.07
C GLU A 92 10.84 1.18 8.97
N PHE A 93 10.59 1.65 7.74
CA PHE A 93 9.84 2.88 7.53
C PHE A 93 8.41 2.77 8.08
N LYS A 94 7.73 1.66 7.77
CA LYS A 94 6.35 1.44 8.23
C LYS A 94 6.22 1.35 9.74
N PHE A 95 7.22 0.79 10.43
CA PHE A 95 7.27 0.76 11.88
C PHE A 95 7.24 2.17 12.48
N HIS A 96 8.07 3.08 11.95
CA HIS A 96 8.14 4.47 12.41
C HIS A 96 6.93 5.29 11.95
N LEU A 97 6.46 5.08 10.72
CA LEU A 97 5.25 5.71 10.19
C LEU A 97 4.02 5.44 11.06
N ASP A 98 3.82 4.19 11.50
CA ASP A 98 2.66 3.86 12.33
C ASP A 98 2.73 4.53 13.71
N ARG A 99 3.90 4.60 14.32
CA ARG A 99 4.12 5.26 15.60
C ARG A 99 4.00 6.77 15.51
N TYR A 100 4.50 7.35 14.45
CA TYR A 100 4.31 8.78 14.15
C TYR A 100 2.85 9.11 13.95
N LYS A 101 2.12 8.30 13.19
CA LYS A 101 0.73 8.59 12.81
C LYS A 101 -0.30 8.22 13.89
N TYR A 102 -0.02 7.22 14.68
CA TYR A 102 -0.94 6.65 15.67
C TYR A 102 -0.26 6.48 17.04
N PRO A 103 0.34 7.54 17.62
CA PRO A 103 1.10 7.43 18.87
C PRO A 103 0.26 6.83 19.99
N ASN A 104 -1.04 7.10 20.04
CA ASN A 104 -1.97 6.58 21.06
C ASN A 104 -2.16 5.05 21.05
N ARG A 105 -1.57 4.33 20.10
CA ARG A 105 -1.62 2.86 20.04
C ARG A 105 -0.42 2.19 20.67
N TYR A 106 0.52 2.97 21.15
CA TYR A 106 1.81 2.49 21.67
C TYR A 106 2.11 3.22 22.98
N ASP A 107 2.78 2.54 23.89
CA ASP A 107 3.21 3.12 25.15
C ASP A 107 4.51 3.93 24.96
N ASP A 108 4.63 5.05 25.65
CA ASP A 108 5.84 5.89 25.75
C ASP A 108 6.49 6.27 24.39
N ILE A 109 5.67 6.66 23.42
CA ILE A 109 6.15 7.07 22.08
C ILE A 109 6.25 8.59 21.98
N ASP A 110 7.45 9.06 21.62
CA ASP A 110 7.63 10.41 21.07
C ASP A 110 7.40 10.38 19.55
N GLU A 111 6.30 11.00 19.10
CA GLU A 111 5.94 11.04 17.68
C GLU A 111 6.96 11.76 16.81
N LEU A 112 7.67 12.78 17.34
CA LEU A 112 8.67 13.55 16.60
C LEU A 112 9.96 12.73 16.41
N GLU A 113 10.35 11.94 17.40
CA GLU A 113 11.44 10.97 17.23
C GLU A 113 11.10 9.93 16.17
N GLN A 114 9.87 9.42 16.17
CA GLN A 114 9.44 8.46 15.15
C GLN A 114 9.40 9.08 13.76
N ARG A 115 8.97 10.36 13.64
CA ARG A 115 9.05 11.10 12.39
C ARG A 115 10.50 11.23 11.92
N ALA A 116 11.41 11.64 12.78
CA ALA A 116 12.83 11.78 12.45
C ALA A 116 13.46 10.45 12.00
N ALA A 117 13.10 9.34 12.66
CA ALA A 117 13.56 8.01 12.26
C ALA A 117 13.01 7.60 10.87
N ALA A 118 11.73 7.88 10.59
CA ALA A 118 11.14 7.65 9.28
C ALA A 118 11.80 8.47 8.16
N CYS A 119 12.25 9.70 8.46
CA CYS A 119 12.91 10.57 7.49
C CYS A 119 14.18 9.96 6.89
N LYS A 120 14.90 9.10 7.60
CA LYS A 120 16.09 8.40 7.07
C LYS A 120 15.79 7.59 5.81
N PHE A 121 14.61 6.97 5.74
CA PHE A 121 14.17 6.26 4.54
C PHE A 121 13.83 7.24 3.40
N ILE A 122 13.18 8.37 3.71
CA ILE A 122 12.85 9.41 2.73
C ILE A 122 14.11 10.08 2.18
N GLU A 123 15.13 10.30 3.01
CA GLU A 123 16.45 10.80 2.59
C GLU A 123 17.15 9.83 1.64
N SER A 124 16.97 8.51 1.84
CA SER A 124 17.47 7.52 0.88
C SER A 124 16.70 7.61 -0.45
N LEU A 125 15.38 7.81 -0.42
CA LEU A 125 14.57 8.03 -1.62
C LEU A 125 14.96 9.33 -2.34
N GLU A 126 15.30 10.40 -1.62
CA GLU A 126 15.79 11.65 -2.23
C GLU A 126 17.06 11.43 -3.05
N GLY A 127 17.92 10.52 -2.59
CA GLY A 127 19.16 10.13 -3.31
C GLY A 127 18.91 9.17 -4.49
N GLU A 128 17.88 8.33 -4.41
CA GLU A 128 17.58 7.30 -5.43
C GLU A 128 16.07 7.09 -5.52
N ILE A 129 15.43 7.77 -6.48
CA ILE A 129 13.99 7.67 -6.70
C ILE A 129 13.64 6.35 -7.40
N PRO A 130 12.74 5.53 -6.83
CA PRO A 130 12.31 4.30 -7.48
C PRO A 130 11.41 4.58 -8.68
N ASP A 131 11.44 3.69 -9.65
CA ASP A 131 10.58 3.73 -10.83
C ASP A 131 9.74 2.43 -10.97
N GLY A 132 8.87 2.39 -11.99
CA GLY A 132 8.08 1.22 -12.35
C GLY A 132 7.36 0.56 -11.17
N ASN A 133 7.49 -0.76 -11.09
CA ASN A 133 6.82 -1.57 -10.06
C ASN A 133 7.30 -1.25 -8.64
N LEU A 134 8.58 -0.93 -8.49
CA LEU A 134 9.14 -0.55 -7.18
C LEU A 134 8.55 0.78 -6.70
N SER A 135 8.33 1.74 -7.61
CA SER A 135 7.63 2.99 -7.28
C SER A 135 6.23 2.70 -6.71
N ASP A 136 5.43 1.87 -7.40
CA ASP A 136 4.09 1.49 -6.93
C ASP A 136 4.12 0.75 -5.58
N ALA A 137 5.16 -0.02 -5.31
CA ALA A 137 5.33 -0.73 -4.05
C ALA A 137 5.57 0.23 -2.85
N ILE A 138 6.25 1.34 -3.07
CA ILE A 138 6.69 2.28 -2.02
C ILE A 138 5.77 3.50 -1.90
N PHE A 139 5.30 4.05 -3.01
CA PHE A 139 4.54 5.29 -3.08
C PHE A 139 3.36 5.39 -2.07
N PRO A 140 2.51 4.37 -1.88
CA PRO A 140 1.37 4.48 -0.97
C PRO A 140 1.76 4.79 0.49
N PHE A 141 2.92 4.35 0.91
CA PHE A 141 3.43 4.56 2.27
C PHE A 141 4.01 5.96 2.43
N ILE A 142 4.77 6.46 1.45
CA ILE A 142 5.28 7.85 1.44
C ILE A 142 4.11 8.83 1.37
N ARG A 143 3.10 8.56 0.53
CA ARG A 143 1.85 9.32 0.50
C ARG A 143 1.16 9.35 1.87
N GLN A 144 1.12 8.22 2.58
CA GLN A 144 0.51 8.15 3.91
C GLN A 144 1.29 9.01 4.91
N PHE A 145 2.61 8.99 4.86
CA PHE A 145 3.48 9.82 5.70
C PHE A 145 3.30 11.31 5.39
N ALA A 146 3.41 11.70 4.13
CA ALA A 146 3.26 13.09 3.69
C ALA A 146 1.90 13.69 4.10
N ASN A 147 0.81 12.92 3.96
CA ASN A 147 -0.53 13.39 4.28
C ASN A 147 -0.83 13.45 5.79
N HIS A 148 0.03 12.96 6.65
CA HIS A 148 -0.16 13.07 8.09
C HIS A 148 0.08 14.51 8.57
N ASN A 149 1.15 15.14 8.06
CA ASN A 149 1.42 16.57 8.26
C ASN A 149 1.98 17.16 6.95
N ARG A 150 1.06 17.56 6.06
CA ARG A 150 1.39 17.97 4.71
C ARG A 150 2.22 19.25 4.68
N GLU A 151 1.87 20.23 5.50
CA GLU A 151 2.59 21.51 5.58
C GLU A 151 4.06 21.30 5.98
N TRP A 152 4.29 20.49 7.02
CA TRP A 152 5.64 20.15 7.44
C TRP A 152 6.41 19.39 6.35
N PHE A 153 5.76 18.39 5.70
CA PHE A 153 6.39 17.60 4.64
C PHE A 153 6.80 18.45 3.45
N ASP A 154 5.91 19.34 3.00
CA ASP A 154 6.19 20.24 1.87
C ASP A 154 7.29 21.26 2.17
N GLY A 155 7.54 21.56 3.44
CA GLY A 155 8.63 22.44 3.88
C GLY A 155 10.01 21.76 3.93
N GLN A 156 10.11 20.45 3.68
CA GLN A 156 11.38 19.74 3.71
C GLN A 156 12.15 19.90 2.38
N ASN A 157 13.49 19.85 2.45
CA ASN A 157 14.34 19.96 1.27
C ASN A 157 14.50 18.58 0.59
N TRP A 158 13.41 18.06 0.01
CA TRP A 158 13.36 16.80 -0.73
C TRP A 158 12.76 17.01 -2.13
N PRO A 159 13.42 17.77 -3.03
CA PRO A 159 12.84 18.14 -4.32
C PRO A 159 12.52 16.92 -5.21
N ASN A 160 13.37 15.88 -5.21
CA ASN A 160 13.14 14.68 -6.01
C ASN A 160 11.95 13.88 -5.48
N VAL A 161 11.85 13.70 -4.15
CA VAL A 161 10.71 13.03 -3.52
C VAL A 161 9.41 13.80 -3.75
N HIS A 162 9.44 15.13 -3.66
CA HIS A 162 8.26 15.97 -3.94
C HIS A 162 7.78 15.81 -5.38
N GLN A 163 8.70 15.87 -6.35
CA GLN A 163 8.38 15.69 -7.76
C GLN A 163 7.84 14.28 -8.04
N TRP A 164 8.50 13.25 -7.50
CA TRP A 164 8.08 11.86 -7.64
C TRP A 164 6.71 11.60 -7.00
N LEU A 165 6.47 12.14 -5.80
CA LEU A 165 5.19 12.01 -5.12
C LEU A 165 4.06 12.68 -5.91
N ALA A 166 4.31 13.88 -6.47
CA ALA A 166 3.35 14.60 -7.29
C ALA A 166 3.02 13.80 -8.57
N ALA A 167 4.04 13.29 -9.28
CA ALA A 167 3.84 12.49 -10.49
C ALA A 167 3.00 11.23 -10.23
N ASN A 168 3.26 10.52 -9.12
CA ASN A 168 2.47 9.35 -8.73
C ASN A 168 1.02 9.72 -8.36
N LEU A 169 0.80 10.87 -7.71
CA LEU A 169 -0.56 11.35 -7.37
C LEU A 169 -1.39 11.71 -8.62
N GLU A 170 -0.74 12.08 -9.71
CA GLU A 170 -1.37 12.42 -11.00
C GLU A 170 -1.47 11.22 -11.96
N SER A 171 -0.90 10.06 -11.60
CA SER A 171 -0.89 8.88 -12.45
C SER A 171 -2.30 8.29 -12.66
N GLU A 172 -2.48 7.63 -13.80
CA GLU A 172 -3.72 6.91 -14.11
C GLU A 172 -3.94 5.75 -13.12
N GLU A 173 -2.88 5.00 -12.82
CA GLU A 173 -2.92 3.88 -11.87
C GLU A 173 -3.40 4.32 -10.48
N PHE A 174 -2.95 5.48 -10.02
CA PHE A 174 -3.41 6.00 -8.74
C PHE A 174 -4.85 6.50 -8.81
N SER A 175 -5.24 7.18 -9.88
CA SER A 175 -6.60 7.66 -10.08
C SER A 175 -7.60 6.51 -10.08
N GLU A 176 -7.34 5.45 -10.85
CA GLU A 176 -8.15 4.23 -10.90
C GLU A 176 -8.16 3.48 -9.56
N CYS A 177 -6.99 3.34 -8.93
CA CYS A 177 -6.85 2.74 -7.61
C CYS A 177 -7.70 3.45 -6.55
N MET A 178 -7.96 4.74 -6.70
CA MET A 178 -8.69 5.58 -5.73
C MET A 178 -10.17 5.73 -6.01
N ILE A 179 -10.71 5.05 -7.02
CA ILE A 179 -12.15 4.96 -7.27
C ILE A 179 -12.87 4.53 -5.99
N LYS A 180 -13.95 5.23 -5.66
CA LYS A 180 -14.71 4.98 -4.45
C LYS A 180 -15.80 3.94 -4.70
N TYR A 181 -15.56 2.72 -4.27
CA TYR A 181 -16.55 1.65 -4.29
C TYR A 181 -17.47 1.72 -3.05
N LYS A 182 -18.71 1.23 -3.22
CA LYS A 182 -19.58 0.94 -2.08
C LYS A 182 -19.04 -0.26 -1.31
N GLN A 183 -19.33 -0.30 0.01
CA GLN A 183 -19.04 -1.50 0.79
C GLN A 183 -19.71 -2.71 0.13
N TRP A 184 -18.92 -3.74 -0.10
CA TRP A 184 -19.45 -5.01 -0.59
C TRP A 184 -20.24 -5.72 0.51
N VAL A 185 -21.42 -6.20 0.15
CA VAL A 185 -22.28 -7.04 1.01
C VAL A 185 -22.62 -8.31 0.24
N PRO A 186 -22.66 -9.49 0.90
CA PRO A 186 -23.07 -10.73 0.25
C PRO A 186 -24.49 -10.60 -0.29
N ASN A 187 -24.71 -11.05 -1.53
CA ASN A 187 -26.06 -11.27 -2.03
C ASN A 187 -26.54 -12.61 -1.46
N TYR A 188 -27.52 -12.57 -0.55
CA TYR A 188 -28.24 -13.74 -0.05
C TYR A 188 -29.40 -14.09 -0.96
#